data_af29ba84794f295200b79672d0483ee8
#
_entry.id   af29ba84794f295200b79672d0483ee8
#
_cell.length_a   1.000
_cell.length_b   1.000
_cell.length_c   1.000
_cell.angle_alpha   90.00
_cell.angle_beta   90.00
_cell.angle_gamma   90.00
#
_symmetry.space_group_name_H-M   'P 1'
#
loop_
_entity.id
_entity.type
_entity.pdbx_description
1 polymer ?
#
loop_
_entity_poly.entity_id
_entity_poly.type
_entity_poly.pdbx_seq_one_letter_code
_entity_poly.pdbx_strand_id
1 'polypeptide(L)'
;MLFTVLLTGCVSLANNWLEHEGTYLVAHRGAHIIAPENTVESIHQAKILGYQAVEIDVRTSRDGVNFLMHDDTLDRTTDGTGTPETYTIKQLKKFNLDTKNYPEYVNKKVKIPTFEEAVKEIKKNNMIVNVDGSKGNWQDEHFVNDIVNTLKQNSVYERSFFVLTDKKIRDEVVKNHPDCTVSWLYDQKNKLEDEIEQVKSYKKALLSVSNDAATEETINKLNKSGIEYQVYGVNDVKRFEVLKKSSVPIVETDEINPSDL
;
A
#
# COMPACT_ATOMS: atom_id res chain seq x y z
N MET A 1 4.82 -10.88 56.84
CA MET A 1 5.30 -11.37 55.53
C MET A 1 4.28 -10.89 54.51
N LEU A 2 4.57 -9.71 53.88
CA LEU A 2 3.66 -9.05 52.94
C LEU A 2 4.06 -9.51 51.53
N PHE A 3 3.18 -10.24 50.84
CA PHE A 3 3.36 -10.57 49.43
C PHE A 3 2.88 -9.40 48.60
N THR A 4 3.83 -8.67 48.01
CA THR A 4 3.56 -7.67 46.99
C THR A 4 3.37 -8.39 45.67
N VAL A 5 2.14 -8.48 45.18
CA VAL A 5 1.84 -8.95 43.81
C VAL A 5 2.19 -7.80 42.85
N LEU A 6 3.30 -7.94 42.16
CA LEU A 6 3.62 -7.13 41.00
C LEU A 6 2.69 -7.53 39.83
N LEU A 7 1.65 -6.75 39.62
CA LEU A 7 0.89 -6.76 38.37
C LEU A 7 1.81 -6.21 37.27
N THR A 8 2.49 -7.09 36.55
CA THR A 8 3.08 -6.76 35.25
C THR A 8 1.96 -6.58 34.26
N GLY A 9 1.49 -5.34 34.13
CA GLY A 9 0.63 -4.95 33.02
C GLY A 9 1.36 -5.24 31.73
N CYS A 10 0.89 -6.22 30.96
CA CYS A 10 1.20 -6.32 29.55
C CYS A 10 0.64 -5.05 28.88
N VAL A 11 1.46 -4.01 28.78
CA VAL A 11 1.24 -2.97 27.79
C VAL A 11 1.50 -3.65 26.46
N SER A 12 0.45 -4.02 25.76
CA SER A 12 0.49 -4.29 24.34
C SER A 12 0.95 -2.98 23.70
N LEU A 13 2.25 -2.87 23.46
CA LEU A 13 2.80 -1.91 22.50
C LEU A 13 2.17 -2.30 21.16
N ALA A 14 1.08 -1.65 20.81
CA ALA A 14 0.63 -1.62 19.42
C ALA A 14 1.85 -1.09 18.65
N ASN A 15 2.54 -1.98 17.94
CA ASN A 15 3.67 -1.61 17.10
C ASN A 15 3.13 -0.61 16.10
N ASN A 16 3.39 0.68 16.35
CA ASN A 16 3.13 1.72 15.38
C ASN A 16 4.16 1.50 14.27
N TRP A 17 3.73 0.87 13.19
CA TRP A 17 4.61 0.54 12.05
C TRP A 17 5.24 1.80 11.43
N LEU A 18 4.69 2.98 11.69
CA LEU A 18 5.28 4.27 11.31
C LEU A 18 6.52 4.59 12.16
N GLU A 19 6.62 4.07 13.38
CA GLU A 19 7.79 4.23 14.25
C GLU A 19 8.73 3.03 14.08
N HIS A 20 9.58 3.04 13.06
CA HIS A 20 10.51 1.95 12.77
C HIS A 20 11.94 2.48 12.55
N GLU A 21 12.92 1.61 12.78
CA GLU A 21 14.31 1.89 12.43
C GLU A 21 14.59 1.48 10.96
N GLY A 22 15.33 2.31 10.25
CA GLY A 22 15.75 2.07 8.88
C GLY A 22 14.71 2.47 7.83
N THR A 23 14.92 2.03 6.61
CA THR A 23 14.06 2.33 5.45
C THR A 23 13.24 1.11 5.08
N TYR A 24 11.92 1.23 5.07
CA TYR A 24 11.03 0.18 4.56
C TYR A 24 10.94 0.23 3.04
N LEU A 25 10.94 -0.96 2.42
CA LEU A 25 10.63 -1.12 1.01
C LEU A 25 9.19 -1.58 0.82
N VAL A 26 8.49 -0.89 -0.08
CA VAL A 26 7.13 -1.19 -0.53
C VAL A 26 7.23 -1.76 -1.93
N ALA A 27 6.70 -2.95 -2.15
CA ALA A 27 6.55 -3.54 -3.48
C ALA A 27 5.30 -2.95 -4.14
N HIS A 28 5.46 -2.09 -5.15
CA HIS A 28 4.38 -1.52 -5.94
C HIS A 28 3.65 -2.63 -6.70
N ARG A 29 2.34 -2.80 -6.45
CA ARG A 29 1.49 -3.90 -6.94
C ARG A 29 2.00 -5.31 -6.58
N GLY A 30 2.69 -5.43 -5.42
CA GLY A 30 3.42 -6.63 -5.04
C GLY A 30 4.76 -6.76 -5.77
N ALA A 31 5.49 -7.86 -5.57
CA ALA A 31 6.76 -8.12 -6.26
C ALA A 31 6.54 -8.51 -7.72
N HIS A 32 6.07 -7.56 -8.53
CA HIS A 32 5.69 -7.80 -9.92
C HIS A 32 6.89 -8.00 -10.87
N ILE A 33 8.11 -7.89 -10.36
CA ILE A 33 9.33 -8.31 -11.08
C ILE A 33 9.40 -9.83 -11.27
N ILE A 34 8.74 -10.62 -10.40
CA ILE A 34 8.82 -12.09 -10.43
C ILE A 34 7.46 -12.79 -10.43
N ALA A 35 6.36 -12.08 -10.22
CA ALA A 35 5.00 -12.60 -10.28
C ALA A 35 4.06 -11.55 -10.88
N PRO A 36 2.92 -11.93 -11.51
CA PRO A 36 2.00 -10.94 -12.08
C PRO A 36 1.51 -9.92 -11.06
N GLU A 37 1.47 -8.63 -11.45
CA GLU A 37 1.05 -7.52 -10.60
C GLU A 37 -0.34 -7.71 -10.00
N ASN A 38 -0.59 -7.12 -8.82
CA ASN A 38 -1.90 -7.13 -8.15
C ASN A 38 -2.46 -8.55 -7.94
N THR A 39 -1.62 -9.51 -7.56
CA THR A 39 -2.00 -10.91 -7.31
C THR A 39 -1.61 -11.38 -5.91
N VAL A 40 -2.23 -12.46 -5.46
CA VAL A 40 -1.81 -13.16 -4.24
C VAL A 40 -0.36 -13.64 -4.36
N GLU A 41 0.01 -14.06 -5.57
CA GLU A 41 1.36 -14.52 -5.89
C GLU A 41 2.40 -13.40 -5.74
N SER A 42 2.13 -12.18 -6.28
CA SER A 42 3.07 -11.06 -6.14
C SER A 42 3.20 -10.58 -4.70
N ILE A 43 2.12 -10.62 -3.92
CA ILE A 43 2.14 -10.33 -2.49
C ILE A 43 2.98 -11.37 -1.73
N HIS A 44 2.79 -12.64 -2.05
CA HIS A 44 3.59 -13.72 -1.47
C HIS A 44 5.07 -13.58 -1.77
N GLN A 45 5.41 -13.31 -3.03
CA GLN A 45 6.78 -13.12 -3.46
C GLN A 45 7.43 -11.87 -2.84
N ALA A 46 6.68 -10.81 -2.64
CA ALA A 46 7.18 -9.64 -1.94
C ALA A 46 7.71 -10.01 -0.54
N LYS A 47 7.00 -10.86 0.20
CA LYS A 47 7.48 -11.36 1.50
C LYS A 47 8.74 -12.21 1.38
N ILE A 48 8.80 -13.11 0.40
CA ILE A 48 9.98 -13.97 0.17
C ILE A 48 11.22 -13.15 -0.12
N LEU A 49 11.08 -12.09 -0.93
CA LEU A 49 12.17 -11.19 -1.29
C LEU A 49 12.58 -10.24 -0.15
N GLY A 50 11.79 -10.12 0.92
CA GLY A 50 12.13 -9.31 2.08
C GLY A 50 11.52 -7.91 2.10
N TYR A 51 10.53 -7.60 1.25
CA TYR A 51 9.76 -6.36 1.38
C TYR A 51 8.96 -6.33 2.69
N GLN A 52 8.85 -5.15 3.29
CA GLN A 52 8.07 -4.91 4.50
C GLN A 52 6.62 -4.57 4.21
N ALA A 53 6.37 -4.00 3.05
CA ALA A 53 5.05 -3.55 2.63
C ALA A 53 4.76 -3.91 1.16
N VAL A 54 3.48 -3.94 0.83
CA VAL A 54 2.99 -4.01 -0.56
C VAL A 54 2.03 -2.86 -0.81
N GLU A 55 2.03 -2.35 -2.02
CA GLU A 55 0.99 -1.49 -2.54
C GLU A 55 0.05 -2.31 -3.41
N ILE A 56 -1.24 -1.96 -3.42
CA ILE A 56 -2.30 -2.64 -4.18
C ILE A 56 -3.36 -1.67 -4.68
N ASP A 57 -3.89 -1.94 -5.88
CA ASP A 57 -4.96 -1.19 -6.53
C ASP A 57 -6.32 -1.90 -6.35
N VAL A 58 -7.29 -1.24 -5.72
CA VAL A 58 -8.59 -1.86 -5.44
C VAL A 58 -9.69 -1.27 -6.31
N ARG A 59 -10.44 -2.14 -7.00
CA ARG A 59 -11.63 -1.83 -7.82
C ARG A 59 -12.84 -2.63 -7.34
N THR A 60 -14.02 -2.30 -7.85
CA THR A 60 -15.27 -3.00 -7.51
C THR A 60 -15.90 -3.62 -8.76
N SER A 61 -16.22 -4.90 -8.71
CA SER A 61 -16.92 -5.61 -9.77
C SER A 61 -18.38 -5.17 -9.90
N ARG A 62 -19.04 -5.55 -11.00
CA ARG A 62 -20.45 -5.23 -11.25
C ARG A 62 -21.40 -5.72 -10.15
N ASP A 63 -21.06 -6.80 -9.48
CA ASP A 63 -21.82 -7.38 -8.37
C ASP A 63 -21.35 -6.97 -6.99
N GLY A 64 -20.53 -5.87 -6.92
CA GLY A 64 -20.15 -5.21 -5.67
C GLY A 64 -19.01 -5.88 -4.91
N VAL A 65 -18.25 -6.80 -5.52
CA VAL A 65 -17.10 -7.43 -4.87
C VAL A 65 -15.82 -6.68 -5.19
N ASN A 66 -15.06 -6.31 -4.19
CA ASN A 66 -13.77 -5.64 -4.35
C ASN A 66 -12.69 -6.63 -4.81
N PHE A 67 -11.90 -6.23 -5.82
CA PHE A 67 -10.83 -7.03 -6.44
C PHE A 67 -9.62 -6.16 -6.78
N LEU A 68 -8.48 -6.78 -7.11
CA LEU A 68 -7.25 -6.04 -7.42
C LEU A 68 -7.05 -5.92 -8.93
N MET A 69 -6.84 -4.69 -9.40
CA MET A 69 -6.41 -4.38 -10.78
C MET A 69 -6.05 -2.90 -10.91
N HIS A 70 -4.92 -2.62 -11.55
CA HIS A 70 -4.52 -1.24 -11.83
C HIS A 70 -5.23 -0.63 -13.04
N ASP A 71 -5.21 -1.30 -14.19
CA ASP A 71 -5.65 -0.74 -15.47
C ASP A 71 -7.17 -0.60 -15.56
N ASP A 72 -7.63 0.34 -16.40
CA ASP A 72 -9.05 0.55 -16.69
C ASP A 72 -9.63 -0.54 -17.60
N THR A 73 -8.77 -1.40 -18.16
CA THR A 73 -9.17 -2.54 -18.98
C THR A 73 -8.40 -3.81 -18.60
N LEU A 74 -8.99 -4.96 -18.94
CA LEU A 74 -8.39 -6.29 -18.73
C LEU A 74 -7.22 -6.59 -19.71
N ASP A 75 -7.11 -5.83 -20.77
CA ASP A 75 -6.38 -6.17 -22.00
C ASP A 75 -4.87 -6.35 -21.82
N ARG A 76 -4.21 -5.57 -20.96
CA ARG A 76 -2.76 -5.64 -20.78
C ARG A 76 -2.32 -6.82 -19.92
N THR A 77 -3.07 -7.09 -18.85
CA THR A 77 -2.60 -8.01 -17.81
C THR A 77 -3.31 -9.35 -17.83
N THR A 78 -4.35 -9.55 -18.68
CA THR A 78 -5.14 -10.78 -18.72
C THR A 78 -5.41 -11.27 -20.14
N ASP A 79 -6.01 -12.48 -20.25
CA ASP A 79 -6.58 -13.02 -21.48
C ASP A 79 -8.00 -12.50 -21.77
N GLY A 80 -8.53 -11.57 -20.94
CA GLY A 80 -9.80 -10.89 -21.12
C GLY A 80 -9.67 -9.54 -21.85
N THR A 81 -10.79 -8.89 -22.11
CA THR A 81 -10.85 -7.56 -22.74
C THR A 81 -11.91 -6.67 -22.11
N GLY A 82 -11.75 -5.35 -22.23
CA GLY A 82 -12.74 -4.35 -21.81
C GLY A 82 -12.68 -4.02 -20.31
N THR A 83 -13.63 -3.21 -19.87
CA THR A 83 -13.65 -2.60 -18.52
C THR A 83 -14.01 -3.63 -17.44
N PRO A 84 -13.13 -3.88 -16.46
CA PRO A 84 -13.30 -4.94 -15.46
C PRO A 84 -14.57 -4.77 -14.61
N GLU A 85 -14.97 -3.55 -14.29
CA GLU A 85 -16.18 -3.25 -13.49
C GLU A 85 -17.50 -3.67 -14.18
N THR A 86 -17.46 -3.98 -15.49
CA THR A 86 -18.64 -4.50 -16.22
C THR A 86 -18.86 -5.99 -16.01
N TYR A 87 -17.93 -6.68 -15.39
CA TYR A 87 -17.99 -8.11 -15.09
C TYR A 87 -18.32 -8.38 -13.63
N THR A 88 -19.04 -9.48 -13.36
CA THR A 88 -19.15 -10.02 -12.00
C THR A 88 -17.83 -10.63 -11.57
N ILE A 89 -17.60 -10.74 -10.25
CA ILE A 89 -16.37 -11.38 -9.74
C ILE A 89 -16.21 -12.83 -10.25
N LYS A 90 -17.33 -13.56 -10.39
CA LYS A 90 -17.32 -14.92 -10.96
C LYS A 90 -16.86 -14.94 -12.43
N GLN A 91 -17.13 -13.89 -13.17
CA GLN A 91 -16.65 -13.74 -14.55
C GLN A 91 -15.17 -13.34 -14.57
N LEU A 92 -14.77 -12.35 -13.76
CA LEU A 92 -13.36 -11.92 -13.63
C LEU A 92 -12.45 -13.10 -13.27
N LYS A 93 -12.86 -13.96 -12.36
CA LYS A 93 -12.11 -15.17 -11.97
C LYS A 93 -11.95 -16.23 -13.07
N LYS A 94 -12.63 -16.11 -14.20
CA LYS A 94 -12.40 -16.99 -15.36
C LYS A 94 -11.18 -16.57 -16.15
N PHE A 95 -10.88 -15.27 -16.23
CA PHE A 95 -9.69 -14.77 -16.91
C PHE A 95 -8.42 -15.24 -16.21
N ASN A 96 -7.36 -15.38 -17.00
CA ASN A 96 -6.01 -15.68 -16.49
C ASN A 96 -5.14 -14.44 -16.67
N LEU A 97 -4.29 -14.17 -15.69
CA LEU A 97 -3.25 -13.14 -15.82
C LEU A 97 -2.23 -13.60 -16.88
N ASP A 98 -1.64 -12.64 -17.60
CA ASP A 98 -0.51 -12.91 -18.50
C ASP A 98 0.72 -13.29 -17.66
N THR A 99 1.19 -14.50 -17.84
CA THR A 99 2.33 -15.07 -17.12
C THR A 99 3.55 -15.31 -17.96
N LYS A 100 3.54 -14.84 -19.25
CA LYS A 100 4.62 -15.12 -20.21
C LYS A 100 6.00 -14.66 -19.76
N ASN A 101 6.05 -13.54 -19.02
CA ASN A 101 7.29 -12.94 -18.53
C ASN A 101 7.71 -13.48 -17.15
N TYR A 102 6.98 -14.41 -16.57
CA TYR A 102 7.20 -14.94 -15.23
C TYR A 102 7.53 -16.43 -15.29
N PRO A 103 8.81 -16.84 -15.35
CA PRO A 103 9.21 -18.23 -15.57
C PRO A 103 8.57 -19.24 -14.60
N GLU A 104 8.40 -18.86 -13.32
CA GLU A 104 7.79 -19.71 -12.32
C GLU A 104 6.26 -19.86 -12.48
N TYR A 105 5.64 -19.00 -13.27
CA TYR A 105 4.18 -18.90 -13.44
C TYR A 105 3.73 -19.23 -14.86
N VAL A 106 4.62 -19.37 -15.84
CA VAL A 106 4.29 -19.54 -17.27
C VAL A 106 3.31 -20.69 -17.55
N ASN A 107 3.28 -21.71 -16.70
CA ASN A 107 2.35 -22.85 -16.82
C ASN A 107 1.27 -22.84 -15.71
N LYS A 108 1.15 -21.76 -14.95
CA LYS A 108 0.17 -21.63 -13.86
C LYS A 108 -0.98 -20.73 -14.31
N LYS A 109 -2.19 -21.04 -13.82
CA LYS A 109 -3.37 -20.21 -14.01
C LYS A 109 -3.47 -19.22 -12.86
N VAL A 110 -2.77 -18.09 -12.95
CA VAL A 110 -2.89 -17.01 -11.99
C VAL A 110 -4.18 -16.25 -12.27
N LYS A 111 -4.92 -15.90 -11.22
CA LYS A 111 -6.26 -15.31 -11.31
C LYS A 111 -6.29 -13.92 -10.70
N ILE A 112 -7.24 -13.08 -11.17
CA ILE A 112 -7.57 -11.81 -10.52
C ILE A 112 -8.05 -12.13 -9.09
N PRO A 113 -7.39 -11.64 -8.02
CA PRO A 113 -7.81 -11.91 -6.66
C PRO A 113 -8.92 -10.94 -6.24
N THR A 114 -9.78 -11.38 -5.32
CA THR A 114 -10.57 -10.44 -4.53
C THR A 114 -9.66 -9.69 -3.55
N PHE A 115 -10.10 -8.51 -3.12
CA PHE A 115 -9.41 -7.76 -2.07
C PHE A 115 -9.26 -8.59 -0.78
N GLU A 116 -10.28 -9.36 -0.41
CA GLU A 116 -10.23 -10.24 0.77
C GLU A 116 -9.16 -11.33 0.64
N GLU A 117 -8.99 -11.94 -0.54
CA GLU A 117 -7.93 -12.93 -0.80
C GLU A 117 -6.53 -12.30 -0.65
N ALA A 118 -6.35 -11.10 -1.18
CA ALA A 118 -5.11 -10.33 -1.04
C ALA A 118 -4.83 -9.98 0.43
N VAL A 119 -5.82 -9.47 1.16
CA VAL A 119 -5.69 -9.11 2.59
C VAL A 119 -5.35 -10.33 3.45
N LYS A 120 -5.90 -11.50 3.13
CA LYS A 120 -5.54 -12.76 3.81
C LYS A 120 -4.06 -13.13 3.60
N GLU A 121 -3.53 -12.94 2.39
CA GLU A 121 -2.11 -13.19 2.13
C GLU A 121 -1.21 -12.15 2.82
N ILE A 122 -1.61 -10.86 2.82
CA ILE A 122 -0.93 -9.79 3.55
C ILE A 122 -0.88 -10.10 5.05
N LYS A 123 -2.00 -10.56 5.63
CA LYS A 123 -2.08 -11.00 7.03
C LYS A 123 -1.11 -12.13 7.33
N LYS A 124 -1.16 -13.20 6.52
CA LYS A 124 -0.33 -14.41 6.67
C LYS A 124 1.16 -14.07 6.67
N ASN A 125 1.56 -13.09 5.85
CA ASN A 125 2.94 -12.66 5.71
C ASN A 125 3.33 -11.51 6.67
N ASN A 126 2.40 -11.04 7.50
CA ASN A 126 2.58 -9.93 8.44
C ASN A 126 3.14 -8.65 7.77
N MET A 127 2.62 -8.31 6.60
CA MET A 127 3.06 -7.15 5.81
C MET A 127 2.20 -5.91 6.10
N ILE A 128 2.79 -4.75 5.85
CA ILE A 128 2.08 -3.47 5.75
C ILE A 128 1.42 -3.40 4.38
N VAL A 129 0.29 -2.70 4.28
CA VAL A 129 -0.37 -2.47 2.98
C VAL A 129 -0.62 -1.00 2.73
N ASN A 130 -0.16 -0.54 1.58
CA ASN A 130 -0.58 0.69 0.92
C ASN A 130 -1.78 0.38 0.02
N VAL A 131 -2.92 1.00 0.25
CA VAL A 131 -4.09 0.88 -0.62
C VAL A 131 -4.19 2.14 -1.46
N ASP A 132 -3.94 2.01 -2.78
CA ASP A 132 -4.03 3.14 -3.70
C ASP A 132 -5.49 3.63 -3.82
N GLY A 133 -5.69 4.91 -3.63
CA GLY A 133 -6.99 5.59 -3.71
C GLY A 133 -7.33 6.14 -5.09
N SER A 134 -6.49 5.92 -6.11
CA SER A 134 -6.75 6.35 -7.49
C SER A 134 -7.79 5.50 -8.20
N LYS A 135 -8.06 4.31 -7.67
CA LYS A 135 -9.07 3.36 -8.14
C LYS A 135 -10.22 3.24 -7.14
N GLY A 136 -11.30 2.59 -7.54
CA GLY A 136 -12.48 2.44 -6.69
C GLY A 136 -13.23 3.76 -6.46
N ASN A 137 -14.37 3.67 -5.77
CA ASN A 137 -15.22 4.84 -5.48
C ASN A 137 -15.11 5.25 -4.01
N TRP A 138 -14.05 5.97 -3.66
CA TRP A 138 -13.81 6.45 -2.29
C TRP A 138 -14.81 7.50 -1.79
N GLN A 139 -15.73 7.99 -2.64
CA GLN A 139 -16.88 8.81 -2.25
C GLN A 139 -18.07 7.96 -1.80
N ASP A 140 -18.07 6.66 -2.12
CA ASP A 140 -19.10 5.73 -1.71
C ASP A 140 -18.76 5.14 -0.32
N GLU A 141 -19.58 5.49 0.65
CA GLU A 141 -19.42 5.02 2.03
C GLU A 141 -19.45 3.48 2.12
N HIS A 142 -20.23 2.80 1.28
CA HIS A 142 -20.26 1.34 1.25
C HIS A 142 -18.91 0.76 0.81
N PHE A 143 -18.32 1.31 -0.25
CA PHE A 143 -16.99 0.90 -0.69
C PHE A 143 -15.95 1.09 0.41
N VAL A 144 -15.89 2.28 1.03
CA VAL A 144 -14.93 2.60 2.10
C VAL A 144 -15.13 1.67 3.30
N ASN A 145 -16.37 1.46 3.72
CA ASN A 145 -16.69 0.55 4.83
C ASN A 145 -16.28 -0.90 4.53
N ASP A 146 -16.47 -1.39 3.32
CA ASP A 146 -16.07 -2.74 2.91
C ASP A 146 -14.55 -2.90 2.97
N ILE A 147 -13.79 -1.93 2.47
CA ILE A 147 -12.32 -1.91 2.56
C ILE A 147 -11.88 -1.94 4.03
N VAL A 148 -12.37 -0.99 4.84
CA VAL A 148 -11.99 -0.87 6.24
C VAL A 148 -12.38 -2.11 7.04
N ASN A 149 -13.60 -2.64 6.84
CA ASN A 149 -14.07 -3.83 7.54
C ASN A 149 -13.26 -5.08 7.16
N THR A 150 -12.94 -5.25 5.88
CA THR A 150 -12.09 -6.36 5.42
C THR A 150 -10.70 -6.31 6.09
N LEU A 151 -10.09 -5.14 6.16
CA LEU A 151 -8.80 -4.95 6.85
C LEU A 151 -8.91 -5.22 8.35
N LYS A 152 -9.96 -4.72 9.04
CA LYS A 152 -10.19 -4.95 10.48
C LYS A 152 -10.43 -6.42 10.80
N GLN A 153 -11.29 -7.10 10.06
CA GLN A 153 -11.61 -8.52 10.24
C GLN A 153 -10.39 -9.43 10.08
N ASN A 154 -9.44 -9.00 9.26
CA ASN A 154 -8.18 -9.70 9.06
C ASN A 154 -7.03 -9.19 9.94
N SER A 155 -7.26 -8.22 10.85
CA SER A 155 -6.22 -7.62 11.72
C SER A 155 -5.05 -7.00 10.92
N VAL A 156 -5.36 -6.38 9.77
CA VAL A 156 -4.41 -5.67 8.89
C VAL A 156 -4.59 -4.16 8.99
N TYR A 157 -5.74 -3.68 9.47
CA TYR A 157 -6.10 -2.26 9.49
C TYR A 157 -5.05 -1.35 10.15
N GLU A 158 -4.52 -1.75 11.30
CA GLU A 158 -3.55 -0.95 12.05
C GLU A 158 -2.18 -0.82 11.34
N ARG A 159 -1.94 -1.64 10.33
CA ARG A 159 -0.75 -1.59 9.47
C ARG A 159 -1.12 -1.35 8.00
N SER A 160 -2.15 -0.58 7.77
CA SER A 160 -2.56 -0.11 6.44
C SER A 160 -2.56 1.40 6.37
N PHE A 161 -2.38 1.94 5.17
CA PHE A 161 -2.63 3.34 4.88
C PHE A 161 -3.29 3.49 3.51
N PHE A 162 -4.02 4.60 3.34
CA PHE A 162 -4.80 4.89 2.15
C PHE A 162 -4.24 6.11 1.45
N VAL A 163 -3.83 5.99 0.18
CA VAL A 163 -3.36 7.13 -0.62
C VAL A 163 -4.55 7.85 -1.25
N LEU A 164 -5.06 8.90 -0.59
CA LEU A 164 -6.26 9.66 -0.97
C LEU A 164 -5.88 11.09 -1.32
N THR A 165 -5.66 11.37 -2.61
CA THR A 165 -5.18 12.69 -3.07
C THR A 165 -6.24 13.78 -2.92
N ASP A 166 -7.52 13.49 -3.17
CA ASP A 166 -8.60 14.45 -2.94
C ASP A 166 -8.81 14.71 -1.44
N LYS A 167 -8.60 15.96 -1.02
CA LYS A 167 -8.70 16.36 0.39
C LYS A 167 -10.10 16.14 0.97
N LYS A 168 -11.17 16.35 0.19
CA LYS A 168 -12.54 16.19 0.70
C LYS A 168 -12.83 14.71 1.00
N ILE A 169 -12.42 13.84 0.09
CA ILE A 169 -12.52 12.38 0.27
C ILE A 169 -11.71 11.96 1.51
N ARG A 170 -10.46 12.41 1.60
CA ARG A 170 -9.58 12.10 2.74
C ARG A 170 -10.18 12.55 4.06
N ASP A 171 -10.69 13.80 4.14
CA ASP A 171 -11.32 14.33 5.35
C ASP A 171 -12.57 13.53 5.75
N GLU A 172 -13.35 13.08 4.78
CA GLU A 172 -14.55 12.29 5.03
C GLU A 172 -14.22 10.87 5.51
N VAL A 173 -13.23 10.23 4.89
CA VAL A 173 -12.72 8.93 5.34
C VAL A 173 -12.18 9.02 6.77
N VAL A 174 -11.37 10.03 7.09
CA VAL A 174 -10.85 10.22 8.46
C VAL A 174 -11.95 10.53 9.47
N LYS A 175 -12.96 11.32 9.08
CA LYS A 175 -14.12 11.60 9.94
C LYS A 175 -14.88 10.33 10.32
N ASN A 176 -15.09 9.43 9.38
CA ASN A 176 -15.83 8.18 9.58
C ASN A 176 -14.95 7.06 10.19
N HIS A 177 -13.64 7.12 9.96
CA HIS A 177 -12.64 6.15 10.41
C HIS A 177 -11.42 6.85 11.05
N PRO A 178 -11.56 7.45 12.27
CA PRO A 178 -10.57 8.37 12.84
C PRO A 178 -9.23 7.72 13.22
N ASP A 179 -9.14 6.40 13.18
CA ASP A 179 -7.91 5.65 13.45
C ASP A 179 -7.19 5.21 12.16
N CYS A 180 -7.74 5.53 10.96
CA CYS A 180 -7.06 5.21 9.70
C CYS A 180 -5.80 6.04 9.54
N THR A 181 -4.81 5.47 8.87
CA THR A 181 -3.64 6.20 8.39
C THR A 181 -3.91 6.62 6.94
N VAL A 182 -3.75 7.90 6.64
CA VAL A 182 -3.96 8.45 5.30
C VAL A 182 -2.68 9.01 4.72
N SER A 183 -2.61 9.02 3.41
CA SER A 183 -1.53 9.62 2.63
C SER A 183 -2.12 10.33 1.42
N TRP A 184 -1.31 11.13 0.75
CA TRP A 184 -1.64 11.72 -0.55
C TRP A 184 -0.39 12.06 -1.33
N LEU A 185 -0.55 12.15 -2.64
CA LEU A 185 0.55 12.50 -3.53
C LEU A 185 0.88 14.00 -3.41
N TYR A 186 2.13 14.30 -3.14
CA TYR A 186 2.63 15.68 -3.14
C TYR A 186 2.59 16.28 -4.54
N ASP A 187 1.76 17.31 -4.75
CA ASP A 187 1.80 18.13 -5.96
C ASP A 187 2.82 19.26 -5.78
N GLN A 188 3.88 19.26 -6.57
CA GLN A 188 4.94 20.29 -6.54
C GLN A 188 4.45 21.71 -6.84
N LYS A 189 3.19 21.89 -7.28
CA LYS A 189 2.55 23.20 -7.37
C LYS A 189 2.22 23.80 -6.00
N ASN A 190 2.07 22.96 -4.99
CA ASN A 190 1.84 23.37 -3.61
C ASN A 190 3.17 23.64 -2.91
N LYS A 191 3.15 24.49 -1.89
CA LYS A 191 4.32 24.68 -1.04
C LYS A 191 4.47 23.46 -0.13
N LEU A 192 5.68 22.95 -0.01
CA LEU A 192 5.98 21.80 0.84
C LEU A 192 5.64 22.05 2.32
N GLU A 193 5.83 23.28 2.78
CA GLU A 193 5.51 23.69 4.13
C GLU A 193 4.01 23.56 4.44
N ASP A 194 3.14 23.90 3.48
CA ASP A 194 1.68 23.78 3.63
C ASP A 194 1.28 22.28 3.70
N GLU A 195 1.92 21.42 2.92
CA GLU A 195 1.70 19.98 2.96
C GLU A 195 2.17 19.36 4.29
N ILE A 196 3.33 19.80 4.80
CA ILE A 196 3.84 19.39 6.12
C ILE A 196 2.83 19.74 7.23
N GLU A 197 2.31 20.97 7.25
CA GLU A 197 1.31 21.37 8.23
C GLU A 197 0.00 20.58 8.05
N GLN A 198 -0.36 20.25 6.83
CA GLN A 198 -1.52 19.40 6.57
C GLN A 198 -1.32 17.98 7.14
N VAL A 199 -0.14 17.34 6.96
CA VAL A 199 0.16 16.04 7.59
C VAL A 199 0.01 16.11 9.10
N LYS A 200 0.56 17.14 9.74
CA LYS A 200 0.47 17.34 11.19
C LYS A 200 -0.96 17.57 11.70
N SER A 201 -1.88 17.98 10.83
CA SER A 201 -3.28 18.20 11.20
C SER A 201 -4.09 16.92 11.35
N TYR A 202 -3.60 15.79 10.80
CA TYR A 202 -4.24 14.48 10.95
C TYR A 202 -3.64 13.70 12.14
N LYS A 203 -4.43 12.82 12.73
CA LYS A 203 -3.97 11.94 13.82
C LYS A 203 -2.90 10.95 13.35
N LYS A 204 -3.07 10.42 12.14
CA LYS A 204 -2.15 9.48 11.49
C LYS A 204 -2.10 9.80 10.00
N ALA A 205 -1.00 10.34 9.55
CA ALA A 205 -0.82 10.64 8.13
C ALA A 205 0.65 10.60 7.73
N LEU A 206 0.88 10.36 6.45
CA LEU A 206 2.19 10.49 5.82
C LEU A 206 2.05 11.17 4.45
N LEU A 207 3.14 11.78 3.95
CA LEU A 207 3.15 12.40 2.63
C LEU A 207 3.81 11.46 1.62
N SER A 208 3.18 11.26 0.44
CA SER A 208 3.75 10.49 -0.67
C SER A 208 4.43 11.41 -1.67
N VAL A 209 5.74 11.33 -1.77
CA VAL A 209 6.57 12.21 -2.60
C VAL A 209 7.13 11.40 -3.78
N SER A 210 7.02 11.91 -5.01
CA SER A 210 7.63 11.25 -6.16
C SER A 210 9.16 11.30 -6.07
N ASN A 211 9.83 10.31 -6.67
CA ASN A 211 11.30 10.30 -6.73
C ASN A 211 11.87 11.59 -7.32
N ASP A 212 11.19 12.18 -8.33
CA ASP A 212 11.63 13.43 -8.95
C ASP A 212 11.49 14.65 -8.01
N ALA A 213 10.47 14.65 -7.16
CA ALA A 213 10.24 15.71 -6.16
C ALA A 213 11.11 15.53 -4.91
N ALA A 214 11.65 14.33 -4.68
CA ALA A 214 12.47 13.99 -3.51
C ALA A 214 13.91 14.48 -3.67
N THR A 215 14.10 15.80 -3.86
CA THR A 215 15.43 16.43 -3.88
C THR A 215 16.06 16.38 -2.49
N GLU A 216 17.37 16.63 -2.39
CA GLU A 216 18.07 16.73 -1.11
C GLU A 216 17.45 17.80 -0.20
N GLU A 217 17.06 18.95 -0.78
CA GLU A 217 16.37 20.02 -0.03
C GLU A 217 15.02 19.54 0.51
N THR A 218 14.21 18.88 -0.33
CA THR A 218 12.89 18.33 0.05
C THR A 218 13.04 17.32 1.19
N ILE A 219 13.95 16.36 1.06
CA ILE A 219 14.21 15.32 2.07
C ILE A 219 14.67 15.97 3.39
N ASN A 220 15.59 16.93 3.32
CA ASN A 220 16.07 17.64 4.52
C ASN A 220 14.95 18.40 5.23
N LYS A 221 14.02 19.03 4.50
CA LYS A 221 12.85 19.70 5.07
C LYS A 221 11.88 18.71 5.72
N LEU A 222 11.59 17.60 5.04
CA LEU A 222 10.72 16.54 5.56
C LEU A 222 11.30 15.93 6.86
N ASN A 223 12.57 15.53 6.85
CA ASN A 223 13.23 14.99 8.04
C ASN A 223 13.23 15.97 9.22
N LYS A 224 13.51 17.27 8.97
CA LYS A 224 13.46 18.30 10.01
C LYS A 224 12.06 18.56 10.56
N SER A 225 11.03 18.32 9.76
CA SER A 225 9.64 18.54 10.17
C SER A 225 9.10 17.47 11.12
N GLY A 226 9.76 16.28 11.14
CA GLY A 226 9.36 15.14 11.95
C GLY A 226 8.06 14.47 11.50
N ILE A 227 7.59 14.70 10.26
CA ILE A 227 6.46 13.96 9.70
C ILE A 227 6.93 12.66 9.06
N GLU A 228 6.01 11.69 8.99
CA GLU A 228 6.22 10.49 8.19
C GLU A 228 5.99 10.78 6.71
N TYR A 229 6.76 10.11 5.84
CA TYR A 229 6.60 10.23 4.39
C TYR A 229 7.15 9.00 3.67
N GLN A 230 6.70 8.80 2.43
CA GLN A 230 7.29 7.83 1.51
C GLN A 230 7.83 8.51 0.25
N VAL A 231 8.82 7.90 -0.38
CA VAL A 231 9.27 8.26 -1.72
C VAL A 231 8.91 7.13 -2.67
N TYR A 232 8.04 7.40 -3.65
CA TYR A 232 7.58 6.40 -4.62
C TYR A 232 8.25 6.55 -5.98
N GLY A 233 8.26 5.46 -6.78
CA GLY A 233 8.84 5.41 -8.11
C GLY A 233 10.37 5.35 -8.11
N VAL A 234 10.95 4.70 -7.11
CA VAL A 234 12.40 4.55 -6.96
C VAL A 234 12.83 3.19 -7.50
N ASN A 235 13.39 3.15 -8.72
CA ASN A 235 13.73 1.91 -9.43
C ASN A 235 15.24 1.70 -9.63
N ASP A 236 16.07 2.60 -9.11
CA ASP A 236 17.53 2.52 -9.17
C ASP A 236 18.13 2.26 -7.78
N VAL A 237 18.94 1.21 -7.66
CA VAL A 237 19.58 0.81 -6.39
C VAL A 237 20.49 1.90 -5.84
N LYS A 238 21.21 2.64 -6.68
CA LYS A 238 22.08 3.73 -6.20
C LYS A 238 21.25 4.86 -5.62
N ARG A 239 20.12 5.16 -6.27
CA ARG A 239 19.18 6.15 -5.76
C ARG A 239 18.58 5.71 -4.42
N PHE A 240 18.18 4.45 -4.29
CA PHE A 240 17.71 3.88 -3.04
C PHE A 240 18.76 4.03 -1.91
N GLU A 241 20.01 3.69 -2.17
CA GLU A 241 21.09 3.84 -1.19
C GLU A 241 21.31 5.30 -0.75
N VAL A 242 21.13 6.27 -1.65
CA VAL A 242 21.16 7.70 -1.31
C VAL A 242 19.99 8.04 -0.38
N LEU A 243 18.77 7.63 -0.71
CA LEU A 243 17.57 7.87 0.10
C LEU A 243 17.68 7.23 1.49
N LYS A 244 18.15 6.00 1.55
CA LYS A 244 18.40 5.26 2.81
C LYS A 244 19.42 5.98 3.70
N LYS A 245 20.55 6.44 3.14
CA LYS A 245 21.55 7.25 3.86
C LYS A 245 21.00 8.60 4.31
N SER A 246 20.02 9.13 3.61
CA SER A 246 19.31 10.37 3.96
C SER A 246 18.15 10.14 4.93
N SER A 247 18.02 8.94 5.50
CA SER A 247 16.99 8.56 6.47
C SER A 247 15.56 8.72 5.94
N VAL A 248 15.33 8.41 4.66
CA VAL A 248 13.99 8.31 4.10
C VAL A 248 13.30 7.09 4.72
N PRO A 249 12.15 7.26 5.39
CA PRO A 249 11.57 6.16 6.15
C PRO A 249 10.96 5.06 5.27
N ILE A 250 10.33 5.42 4.15
CA ILE A 250 9.63 4.47 3.28
C ILE A 250 9.97 4.76 1.82
N VAL A 251 10.31 3.72 1.07
CA VAL A 251 10.59 3.79 -0.38
C VAL A 251 9.73 2.77 -1.11
N GLU A 252 9.00 3.22 -2.12
CA GLU A 252 8.18 2.36 -2.99
C GLU A 252 8.86 2.18 -4.34
N THR A 253 8.88 0.94 -4.82
CA THR A 253 9.63 0.53 -6.01
C THR A 253 8.90 -0.51 -6.84
N ASP A 254 9.14 -0.46 -8.16
CA ASP A 254 8.79 -1.50 -9.13
C ASP A 254 9.87 -2.58 -9.26
N GLU A 255 11.16 -2.21 -9.10
CA GLU A 255 12.26 -3.01 -9.63
C GLU A 255 13.29 -3.43 -8.59
N ILE A 256 13.43 -2.71 -7.47
CA ILE A 256 14.47 -3.01 -6.49
C ILE A 256 14.11 -4.27 -5.71
N ASN A 257 14.89 -5.30 -5.88
CA ASN A 257 14.77 -6.53 -5.11
C ASN A 257 15.53 -6.41 -3.76
N PRO A 258 14.83 -6.49 -2.61
CA PRO A 258 15.49 -6.39 -1.30
C PRO A 258 16.57 -7.45 -1.06
N SER A 259 16.48 -8.62 -1.71
CA SER A 259 17.49 -9.68 -1.56
C SER A 259 18.83 -9.34 -2.25
N ASP A 260 18.87 -8.29 -3.06
CA ASP A 260 20.07 -7.85 -3.76
C ASP A 260 20.77 -6.64 -3.08
N LEU A 261 20.27 -6.20 -1.89
CA LEU A 261 20.74 -5.02 -1.13
C LEU A 261 21.76 -5.36 -0.02
#